data_33d6a9e29669df3170aaa29cf7ca2037
#
_entry.id   33d6a9e29669df3170aaa29cf7ca2037
#
_cell.length_a   1.000
_cell.length_b   1.000
_cell.length_c   1.000
_cell.angle_alpha   90.00
_cell.angle_beta   90.00
_cell.angle_gamma   90.00
#
_symmetry.space_group_name_H-M   'P 1'
#
loop_
_entity.id
_entity.type
_entity.pdbx_description
1 polymer ?
#
loop_
_entity_poly.entity_id
_entity_poly.type
_entity_poly.pdbx_seq_one_letter_code
_entity_poly.pdbx_strand_id
1 'polypeptide(L)'
;MNYFKKILLFAAPYRKYGVLNIFFNILYALFSALSYAALIPMLNVLFDKTKQINEPPTYEGVGKLKDYFEGYMNYQVTQYSGEDPMKGLIFAVGLILFLFLFKNIFNYLAMYFITFLRNGVLKDIRNKMYEKIMDLPISYFSEKKKGDVIARITSDVLEIQHSFLSILELIVREPLTILFTIIVMFIISVKLTIFVFIFIPIAGMIISRIGKSLKKKSDRVQKEQGEFLR
;
A
#
# COMPACT_ATOMS: atom_id res chain seq x y z
N MET A 1 -16.67 -22.46 -12.59
CA MET A 1 -16.04 -21.20 -13.04
C MET A 1 -15.94 -20.29 -11.83
N ASN A 2 -14.73 -19.88 -11.45
CA ASN A 2 -14.51 -19.14 -10.20
C ASN A 2 -15.29 -17.82 -10.20
N TYR A 3 -16.09 -17.52 -9.17
CA TYR A 3 -16.87 -16.27 -9.03
C TYR A 3 -16.00 -15.03 -9.23
N PHE A 4 -14.76 -15.07 -8.76
CA PHE A 4 -13.74 -14.05 -8.96
C PHE A 4 -13.52 -13.72 -10.45
N LYS A 5 -13.43 -14.74 -11.30
CA LYS A 5 -13.24 -14.56 -12.75
C LYS A 5 -14.46 -13.92 -13.43
N LYS A 6 -15.67 -14.20 -12.93
CA LYS A 6 -16.90 -13.56 -13.43
C LYS A 6 -16.94 -12.07 -13.14
N ILE A 7 -16.53 -11.67 -11.93
CA ILE A 7 -16.49 -10.25 -11.54
C ILE A 7 -15.39 -9.51 -12.28
N LEU A 8 -14.23 -10.15 -12.53
CA LEU A 8 -13.17 -9.58 -13.36
C LEU A 8 -13.59 -9.28 -14.80
N LEU A 9 -14.55 -10.03 -15.36
CA LEU A 9 -15.10 -9.74 -16.68
C LEU A 9 -15.82 -8.37 -16.72
N PHE A 10 -16.45 -7.94 -15.63
CA PHE A 10 -17.03 -6.61 -15.52
C PHE A 10 -15.97 -5.50 -15.43
N ALA A 11 -14.74 -5.82 -15.05
CA ALA A 11 -13.64 -4.86 -15.04
C ALA A 11 -13.02 -4.63 -16.42
N ALA A 12 -13.30 -5.51 -17.40
CA ALA A 12 -12.73 -5.44 -18.75
C ALA A 12 -12.96 -4.09 -19.47
N PRO A 13 -14.15 -3.47 -19.44
CA PRO A 13 -14.36 -2.15 -20.05
C PRO A 13 -13.54 -1.04 -19.40
N TYR A 14 -13.20 -1.19 -18.11
CA TYR A 14 -12.51 -0.21 -17.29
C TYR A 14 -11.01 -0.47 -17.16
N ARG A 15 -10.43 -1.39 -17.93
CA ARG A 15 -9.01 -1.78 -17.86
C ARG A 15 -8.04 -0.62 -17.98
N LYS A 16 -8.39 0.46 -18.69
CA LYS A 16 -7.57 1.67 -18.78
C LYS A 16 -7.30 2.29 -17.41
N TYR A 17 -8.32 2.36 -16.57
CA TYR A 17 -8.18 2.86 -15.19
C TYR A 17 -7.36 1.92 -14.31
N GLY A 18 -7.47 0.60 -14.53
CA GLY A 18 -6.63 -0.39 -13.86
C GLY A 18 -5.15 -0.24 -14.21
N VAL A 19 -4.81 -0.04 -15.48
CA VAL A 19 -3.43 0.20 -15.93
C VAL A 19 -2.88 1.49 -15.35
N LEU A 20 -3.65 2.59 -15.37
CA LEU A 20 -3.25 3.86 -14.75
C LEU A 20 -3.05 3.71 -13.23
N ASN A 21 -3.92 2.96 -12.55
CA ASN A 21 -3.75 2.67 -11.13
C ASN A 21 -2.43 1.93 -10.87
N ILE A 22 -2.11 0.89 -11.66
CA ILE A 22 -0.84 0.15 -11.54
C ILE A 22 0.35 1.11 -11.75
N PHE A 23 0.31 1.93 -12.78
CA PHE A 23 1.37 2.89 -13.10
C PHE A 23 1.62 3.85 -11.93
N PHE A 24 0.57 4.47 -11.39
CA PHE A 24 0.71 5.38 -10.26
C PHE A 24 1.10 4.67 -8.95
N ASN A 25 0.70 3.41 -8.75
CA ASN A 25 1.18 2.61 -7.62
C ASN A 25 2.68 2.27 -7.73
N ILE A 26 3.21 2.05 -8.94
CA ILE A 26 4.65 1.89 -9.16
C ILE A 26 5.39 3.17 -8.75
N LEU A 27 4.94 4.34 -9.22
CA LEU A 27 5.52 5.62 -8.83
C LEU A 27 5.41 5.87 -7.32
N TYR A 28 4.25 5.60 -6.74
CA TYR A 28 4.05 5.68 -5.29
C TYR A 28 5.07 4.82 -4.52
N ALA A 29 5.23 3.56 -4.92
CA ALA A 29 6.13 2.63 -4.26
C ALA A 29 7.61 3.07 -4.40
N LEU A 30 7.99 3.53 -5.59
CA LEU A 30 9.32 4.09 -5.85
C LEU A 30 9.61 5.31 -4.96
N PHE A 31 8.74 6.32 -4.98
CA PHE A 31 8.91 7.53 -4.17
C PHE A 31 8.81 7.24 -2.66
N SER A 32 8.01 6.25 -2.27
CA SER A 32 7.94 5.79 -0.89
C SER A 32 9.28 5.23 -0.42
N ALA A 33 9.88 4.34 -1.20
CA ALA A 33 11.18 3.74 -0.91
C ALA A 33 12.31 4.79 -0.89
N LEU A 34 12.32 5.71 -1.87
CA LEU A 34 13.28 6.83 -1.92
C LEU A 34 13.13 7.78 -0.74
N SER A 35 11.91 8.02 -0.26
CA SER A 35 11.67 8.86 0.93
C SER A 35 12.33 8.29 2.18
N TYR A 36 12.29 6.96 2.36
CA TYR A 36 13.00 6.31 3.48
C TYR A 36 14.52 6.37 3.30
N ALA A 37 15.03 6.18 2.07
CA ALA A 37 16.46 6.29 1.81
C ALA A 37 17.00 7.71 2.05
N ALA A 38 16.19 8.74 1.75
CA ALA A 38 16.55 10.13 1.97
C ALA A 38 16.67 10.54 3.47
N LEU A 39 16.18 9.71 4.39
CA LEU A 39 16.43 9.92 5.83
C LEU A 39 17.90 9.72 6.20
N ILE A 40 18.65 8.89 5.46
CA ILE A 40 20.06 8.60 5.76
C ILE A 40 20.92 9.87 5.71
N PRO A 41 20.96 10.65 4.61
CA PRO A 41 21.73 11.89 4.56
C PRO A 41 21.27 12.92 5.60
N MET A 42 19.97 13.02 5.87
CA MET A 42 19.46 13.88 6.93
C MET A 42 20.04 13.51 8.31
N LEU A 43 20.04 12.22 8.67
CA LEU A 43 20.60 11.73 9.92
C LEU A 43 22.13 11.95 9.97
N ASN A 44 22.83 11.78 8.85
CA ASN A 44 24.27 12.04 8.79
C ASN A 44 24.58 13.50 9.06
N VAL A 45 23.80 14.44 8.52
CA VAL A 45 23.96 15.88 8.82
C VAL A 45 23.66 16.16 10.29
N LEU A 46 22.56 15.62 10.82
CA LEU A 46 22.12 15.85 12.21
C LEU A 46 23.12 15.34 13.25
N PHE A 47 23.78 14.22 12.98
CA PHE A 47 24.77 13.61 13.88
C PHE A 47 26.22 13.99 13.56
N ASP A 48 26.45 15.01 12.75
CA ASP A 48 27.75 15.50 12.31
C ASP A 48 28.68 14.38 11.75
N LYS A 49 28.06 13.42 11.06
CA LYS A 49 28.74 12.31 10.39
C LYS A 49 28.91 12.53 8.88
N THR A 50 28.62 13.74 8.42
CA THR A 50 28.69 14.07 6.99
C THR A 50 30.14 14.06 6.54
N LYS A 51 30.50 13.13 5.67
CA LYS A 51 31.78 13.19 4.96
C LYS A 51 31.67 14.30 3.95
N GLN A 52 32.47 15.35 4.11
CA GLN A 52 32.56 16.42 3.09
C GLN A 52 33.14 15.82 1.82
N ILE A 53 32.35 15.81 0.77
CA ILE A 53 32.71 15.31 -0.56
C ILE A 53 32.68 16.51 -1.52
N ASN A 54 33.86 16.92 -1.97
CA ASN A 54 34.01 18.08 -2.86
C ASN A 54 33.93 17.72 -4.36
N GLU A 55 34.06 16.43 -4.68
CA GLU A 55 33.99 15.95 -6.06
C GLU A 55 32.74 15.05 -6.26
N PRO A 56 32.05 15.16 -7.40
CA PRO A 56 30.91 14.30 -7.68
C PRO A 56 31.36 12.83 -7.78
N PRO A 57 30.67 11.88 -7.11
CA PRO A 57 31.02 10.48 -7.19
C PRO A 57 30.82 9.91 -8.60
N THR A 58 31.75 9.09 -9.05
CA THR A 58 31.66 8.38 -10.33
C THR A 58 30.85 7.10 -10.17
N TYR A 59 30.01 6.80 -11.17
CA TYR A 59 29.24 5.56 -11.18
C TYR A 59 30.14 4.37 -11.56
N GLU A 60 30.36 3.44 -10.62
CA GLU A 60 31.24 2.28 -10.80
C GLU A 60 30.45 0.95 -10.97
N GLY A 61 29.20 1.01 -11.34
CA GLY A 61 28.36 -0.17 -11.60
C GLY A 61 27.33 -0.50 -10.51
N VAL A 62 26.46 -1.47 -10.82
CA VAL A 62 25.29 -1.82 -9.99
C VAL A 62 25.67 -2.29 -8.57
N GLY A 63 26.84 -2.92 -8.40
CA GLY A 63 27.31 -3.39 -7.08
C GLY A 63 27.67 -2.27 -6.10
N LYS A 64 27.93 -1.03 -6.60
CA LYS A 64 28.29 0.13 -5.80
C LYS A 64 27.20 1.23 -5.82
N LEU A 65 25.98 0.87 -6.16
CA LEU A 65 24.82 1.78 -6.22
C LEU A 65 24.58 2.51 -4.89
N LYS A 66 24.81 1.85 -3.77
CA LYS A 66 24.73 2.44 -2.43
C LYS A 66 25.76 3.56 -2.27
N ASP A 67 27.04 3.25 -2.54
CA ASP A 67 28.14 4.18 -2.34
C ASP A 67 27.98 5.41 -3.28
N TYR A 68 27.50 5.17 -4.51
CA TYR A 68 27.17 6.22 -5.44
C TYR A 68 26.03 7.11 -4.94
N PHE A 69 24.93 6.51 -4.45
CA PHE A 69 23.78 7.25 -3.95
C PHE A 69 24.12 8.05 -2.68
N GLU A 70 24.79 7.42 -1.71
CA GLU A 70 25.27 8.10 -0.49
C GLU A 70 26.29 9.20 -0.83
N GLY A 71 27.22 8.92 -1.74
CA GLY A 71 28.22 9.89 -2.19
C GLY A 71 27.59 11.08 -2.87
N TYR A 72 26.64 10.85 -3.78
CA TYR A 72 25.93 11.92 -4.49
C TYR A 72 25.08 12.79 -3.56
N MET A 73 24.39 12.17 -2.61
CA MET A 73 23.62 12.89 -1.59
C MET A 73 24.54 13.72 -0.66
N ASN A 74 25.64 13.15 -0.20
CA ASN A 74 26.61 13.87 0.61
C ASN A 74 27.28 15.00 -0.17
N TYR A 75 27.58 14.81 -1.45
CA TYR A 75 28.08 15.85 -2.33
C TYR A 75 27.10 17.01 -2.45
N GLN A 76 25.82 16.74 -2.72
CA GLN A 76 24.80 17.77 -2.81
C GLN A 76 24.62 18.50 -1.47
N VAL A 77 24.57 17.78 -0.37
CA VAL A 77 24.50 18.37 0.97
C VAL A 77 25.73 19.26 1.22
N THR A 78 26.95 18.82 0.88
CA THR A 78 28.19 19.60 1.06
C THR A 78 28.18 20.87 0.21
N GLN A 79 27.74 20.77 -1.04
CA GLN A 79 27.61 21.92 -1.95
C GLN A 79 26.65 22.99 -1.40
N TYR A 80 25.50 22.57 -0.84
CA TYR A 80 24.51 23.49 -0.29
C TYR A 80 24.83 23.95 1.14
N SER A 81 25.58 23.16 1.93
CA SER A 81 25.99 23.54 3.28
C SER A 81 27.01 24.68 3.27
N GLY A 82 27.96 24.66 2.34
CA GLY A 82 29.11 25.55 2.42
C GLY A 82 29.78 25.46 3.77
N GLU A 83 29.92 26.59 4.47
CA GLU A 83 30.46 26.67 5.84
C GLU A 83 29.38 26.49 6.93
N ASP A 84 28.09 26.46 6.56
CA ASP A 84 26.97 26.44 7.51
C ASP A 84 26.20 25.08 7.45
N PRO A 85 26.39 24.20 8.45
CA PRO A 85 25.71 22.93 8.52
C PRO A 85 24.16 23.02 8.50
N MET A 86 23.60 24.16 8.95
CA MET A 86 22.17 24.41 8.98
C MET A 86 21.57 24.44 7.56
N LYS A 87 22.29 24.98 6.58
CA LYS A 87 21.84 25.00 5.17
C LYS A 87 21.77 23.59 4.59
N GLY A 88 22.72 22.71 4.92
CA GLY A 88 22.70 21.31 4.53
C GLY A 88 21.52 20.55 5.13
N LEU A 89 21.19 20.84 6.38
CA LEU A 89 20.01 20.26 7.04
C LEU A 89 18.71 20.73 6.38
N ILE A 90 18.57 22.03 6.09
CA ILE A 90 17.40 22.59 5.39
C ILE A 90 17.24 21.93 4.01
N PHE A 91 18.33 21.74 3.27
CA PHE A 91 18.30 21.07 1.96
C PHE A 91 17.84 19.61 2.10
N ALA A 92 18.41 18.83 3.06
CA ALA A 92 18.03 17.45 3.29
C ALA A 92 16.55 17.30 3.69
N VAL A 93 16.06 18.16 4.57
CA VAL A 93 14.64 18.20 4.97
C VAL A 93 13.76 18.58 3.79
N GLY A 94 14.16 19.60 2.99
CA GLY A 94 13.46 20.01 1.80
C GLY A 94 13.31 18.89 0.78
N LEU A 95 14.37 18.11 0.56
CA LEU A 95 14.35 16.93 -0.31
C LEU A 95 13.37 15.87 0.19
N ILE A 96 13.38 15.58 1.49
CA ILE A 96 12.45 14.63 2.09
C ILE A 96 11.01 15.10 1.89
N LEU A 97 10.71 16.37 2.19
CA LEU A 97 9.37 16.94 2.00
C LEU A 97 8.92 16.86 0.54
N PHE A 98 9.82 17.13 -0.41
CA PHE A 98 9.57 16.99 -1.84
C PHE A 98 9.21 15.55 -2.20
N LEU A 99 9.98 14.56 -1.77
CA LEU A 99 9.70 13.15 -2.02
C LEU A 99 8.38 12.70 -1.39
N PHE A 100 8.08 13.13 -0.17
CA PHE A 100 6.79 12.85 0.49
C PHE A 100 5.61 13.51 -0.23
N LEU A 101 5.77 14.71 -0.74
CA LEU A 101 4.74 15.38 -1.53
C LEU A 101 4.40 14.57 -2.78
N PHE A 102 5.40 14.18 -3.57
CA PHE A 102 5.20 13.38 -4.79
C PHE A 102 4.64 11.99 -4.49
N LYS A 103 5.14 11.32 -3.45
CA LYS A 103 4.55 10.07 -2.94
C LYS A 103 3.04 10.22 -2.70
N ASN A 104 2.63 11.28 -1.99
CA ASN A 104 1.21 11.48 -1.69
C ASN A 104 0.38 11.85 -2.92
N ILE A 105 0.94 12.63 -3.86
CA ILE A 105 0.29 12.93 -5.14
C ILE A 105 0.05 11.64 -5.93
N PHE A 106 1.06 10.77 -6.07
CA PHE A 106 0.91 9.51 -6.80
C PHE A 106 -0.05 8.54 -6.10
N ASN A 107 -0.06 8.51 -4.77
CA ASN A 107 -1.04 7.75 -4.01
C ASN A 107 -2.47 8.24 -4.30
N TYR A 108 -2.69 9.54 -4.28
CA TYR A 108 -3.98 10.14 -4.58
C TYR A 108 -4.43 9.81 -6.01
N LEU A 109 -3.54 9.93 -7.00
CA LEU A 109 -3.84 9.58 -8.39
C LEU A 109 -4.15 8.07 -8.55
N ALA A 110 -3.42 7.19 -7.86
CA ALA A 110 -3.72 5.76 -7.85
C ALA A 110 -5.13 5.49 -7.29
N MET A 111 -5.48 6.12 -6.15
CA MET A 111 -6.82 6.01 -5.56
C MET A 111 -7.91 6.60 -6.45
N TYR A 112 -7.63 7.69 -7.13
CA TYR A 112 -8.55 8.33 -8.06
C TYR A 112 -8.93 7.36 -9.19
N PHE A 113 -7.94 6.76 -9.86
CA PHE A 113 -8.21 5.85 -10.98
C PHE A 113 -8.86 4.53 -10.55
N ILE A 114 -8.47 3.94 -9.41
CA ILE A 114 -9.13 2.73 -8.92
C ILE A 114 -10.59 2.98 -8.56
N THR A 115 -10.93 4.19 -8.11
CA THR A 115 -12.32 4.56 -7.80
C THR A 115 -13.20 4.56 -9.05
N PHE A 116 -12.70 5.04 -10.19
CA PHE A 116 -13.44 4.96 -11.47
C PHE A 116 -13.68 3.51 -11.89
N LEU A 117 -12.66 2.66 -11.81
CA LEU A 117 -12.82 1.24 -12.10
C LEU A 117 -13.87 0.61 -11.18
N ARG A 118 -13.76 0.85 -9.87
CA ARG A 118 -14.67 0.33 -8.86
C ARG A 118 -16.12 0.73 -9.12
N ASN A 119 -16.36 2.02 -9.29
CA ASN A 119 -17.70 2.55 -9.52
C ASN A 119 -18.28 2.09 -10.86
N GLY A 120 -17.45 1.97 -11.91
CA GLY A 120 -17.87 1.42 -13.21
C GLY A 120 -18.34 -0.03 -13.10
N VAL A 121 -17.55 -0.88 -12.45
CA VAL A 121 -17.91 -2.29 -12.21
C VAL A 121 -19.21 -2.42 -11.42
N LEU A 122 -19.38 -1.61 -10.36
CA LEU A 122 -20.60 -1.62 -9.56
C LEU A 122 -21.83 -1.19 -10.35
N LYS A 123 -21.68 -0.14 -11.16
CA LYS A 123 -22.73 0.32 -12.05
C LYS A 123 -23.19 -0.81 -12.98
N ASP A 124 -22.25 -1.50 -13.62
CA ASP A 124 -22.57 -2.56 -14.59
C ASP A 124 -23.20 -3.78 -13.91
N ILE A 125 -22.75 -4.13 -12.69
CA ILE A 125 -23.39 -5.19 -11.90
C ILE A 125 -24.83 -4.81 -11.56
N ARG A 126 -25.05 -3.58 -11.07
CA ARG A 126 -26.40 -3.10 -10.73
C ARG A 126 -27.32 -3.06 -11.96
N ASN A 127 -26.84 -2.59 -13.10
CA ASN A 127 -27.60 -2.55 -14.32
C ASN A 127 -28.03 -3.96 -14.75
N LYS A 128 -27.13 -4.93 -14.75
CA LYS A 128 -27.47 -6.33 -15.08
C LYS A 128 -28.43 -6.97 -14.09
N MET A 129 -28.31 -6.64 -12.80
CA MET A 129 -29.29 -7.10 -11.81
C MET A 129 -30.66 -6.47 -12.06
N TYR A 130 -30.72 -5.19 -12.38
CA TYR A 130 -31.95 -4.48 -12.71
C TYR A 130 -32.62 -5.07 -13.96
N GLU A 131 -31.87 -5.24 -15.06
CA GLU A 131 -32.35 -5.91 -16.28
C GLU A 131 -32.94 -7.28 -15.95
N LYS A 132 -32.23 -8.09 -15.16
CA LYS A 132 -32.71 -9.42 -14.77
C LYS A 132 -34.02 -9.39 -13.95
N ILE A 133 -34.18 -8.36 -13.13
CA ILE A 133 -35.40 -8.16 -12.33
C ILE A 133 -36.58 -7.79 -13.23
N MET A 134 -36.36 -6.95 -14.23
CA MET A 134 -37.40 -6.57 -15.17
C MET A 134 -37.89 -7.75 -16.04
N ASP A 135 -37.02 -8.74 -16.27
CA ASP A 135 -37.35 -9.98 -16.99
C ASP A 135 -38.15 -10.99 -16.15
N LEU A 136 -38.27 -10.78 -14.83
CA LEU A 136 -39.00 -11.70 -13.96
C LEU A 136 -40.53 -11.51 -14.09
N PRO A 137 -41.31 -12.60 -14.09
CA PRO A 137 -42.76 -12.50 -14.13
C PRO A 137 -43.33 -11.87 -12.85
N ILE A 138 -44.44 -11.17 -12.94
CA ILE A 138 -45.10 -10.49 -11.82
C ILE A 138 -45.38 -11.47 -10.67
N SER A 139 -45.71 -12.72 -10.99
CA SER A 139 -45.95 -13.80 -10.00
C SER A 139 -44.74 -14.10 -9.11
N TYR A 140 -43.52 -13.69 -9.48
CA TYR A 140 -42.30 -13.81 -8.67
C TYR A 140 -42.31 -12.86 -7.49
N PHE A 141 -42.98 -11.71 -7.59
CA PHE A 141 -42.95 -10.63 -6.61
C PHE A 141 -44.02 -10.80 -5.53
N SER A 142 -43.77 -11.71 -4.57
CA SER A 142 -44.46 -11.69 -3.28
C SER A 142 -43.82 -10.67 -2.34
N GLU A 143 -44.52 -10.24 -1.28
CA GLU A 143 -43.98 -9.26 -0.30
C GLU A 143 -42.63 -9.68 0.27
N LYS A 144 -42.45 -10.96 0.63
CA LYS A 144 -41.20 -11.51 1.11
C LYS A 144 -40.07 -11.47 0.07
N LYS A 145 -40.39 -11.71 -1.20
CA LYS A 145 -39.42 -11.71 -2.31
C LYS A 145 -39.04 -10.29 -2.73
N LYS A 146 -39.94 -9.30 -2.59
CA LYS A 146 -39.59 -7.88 -2.84
C LYS A 146 -38.46 -7.42 -1.91
N GLY A 147 -38.56 -7.70 -0.62
CA GLY A 147 -37.54 -7.35 0.36
C GLY A 147 -36.17 -8.00 0.05
N ASP A 148 -36.15 -9.30 -0.32
CA ASP A 148 -34.95 -10.03 -0.72
C ASP A 148 -34.31 -9.42 -1.98
N VAL A 149 -35.08 -9.08 -3.00
CA VAL A 149 -34.60 -8.43 -4.23
C VAL A 149 -33.97 -7.07 -3.93
N ILE A 150 -34.63 -6.25 -3.11
CA ILE A 150 -34.11 -4.92 -2.71
C ILE A 150 -32.79 -5.10 -1.93
N ALA A 151 -32.74 -6.02 -0.97
CA ALA A 151 -31.55 -6.30 -0.19
C ALA A 151 -30.37 -6.73 -1.08
N ARG A 152 -30.58 -7.56 -2.10
CA ARG A 152 -29.55 -8.01 -3.04
C ARG A 152 -28.99 -6.86 -3.88
N ILE A 153 -29.83 -5.97 -4.40
CA ILE A 153 -29.36 -4.82 -5.20
C ILE A 153 -28.61 -3.79 -4.35
N THR A 154 -29.01 -3.61 -3.11
CA THR A 154 -28.43 -2.59 -2.21
C THR A 154 -27.28 -3.17 -1.40
N SER A 155 -27.55 -4.12 -0.51
CA SER A 155 -26.58 -4.60 0.49
C SER A 155 -25.55 -5.55 -0.10
N ASP A 156 -25.96 -6.57 -0.90
CA ASP A 156 -25.02 -7.55 -1.44
C ASP A 156 -24.05 -6.92 -2.43
N VAL A 157 -24.51 -5.94 -3.23
CA VAL A 157 -23.64 -5.20 -4.16
C VAL A 157 -22.65 -4.32 -3.41
N LEU A 158 -23.03 -3.73 -2.28
CA LEU A 158 -22.09 -3.00 -1.41
C LEU A 158 -21.05 -3.93 -0.78
N GLU A 159 -21.45 -5.14 -0.39
CA GLU A 159 -20.51 -6.14 0.12
C GLU A 159 -19.47 -6.56 -0.92
N ILE A 160 -19.88 -6.71 -2.18
CA ILE A 160 -18.95 -6.90 -3.31
C ILE A 160 -17.97 -5.72 -3.42
N GLN A 161 -18.45 -4.49 -3.24
CA GLN A 161 -17.60 -3.30 -3.25
C GLN A 161 -16.53 -3.36 -2.14
N HIS A 162 -16.95 -3.64 -0.92
CA HIS A 162 -16.03 -3.63 0.24
C HIS A 162 -15.06 -4.81 0.25
N SER A 163 -15.54 -6.00 -0.12
CA SER A 163 -14.72 -7.21 -0.04
C SER A 163 -13.84 -7.39 -1.27
N PHE A 164 -14.42 -7.33 -2.46
CA PHE A 164 -13.73 -7.72 -3.68
C PHE A 164 -12.88 -6.60 -4.27
N LEU A 165 -13.45 -5.40 -4.40
CA LEU A 165 -12.75 -4.29 -5.06
C LEU A 165 -11.67 -3.67 -4.18
N SER A 166 -11.82 -3.73 -2.86
CA SER A 166 -10.75 -3.34 -1.94
C SER A 166 -9.57 -4.32 -1.96
N ILE A 167 -9.84 -5.62 -2.14
CA ILE A 167 -8.79 -6.63 -2.30
C ILE A 167 -7.97 -6.38 -3.58
N LEU A 168 -8.60 -5.96 -4.69
CA LEU A 168 -7.88 -5.65 -5.93
C LEU A 168 -6.86 -4.51 -5.73
N GLU A 169 -7.22 -3.50 -4.96
CA GLU A 169 -6.31 -2.39 -4.64
C GLU A 169 -5.11 -2.89 -3.83
N LEU A 170 -5.36 -3.71 -2.80
CA LEU A 170 -4.31 -4.27 -1.94
C LEU A 170 -3.36 -5.20 -2.71
N ILE A 171 -3.89 -6.06 -3.61
CA ILE A 171 -3.07 -7.01 -4.40
C ILE A 171 -2.08 -6.28 -5.32
N VAL A 172 -2.38 -5.07 -5.78
CA VAL A 172 -1.48 -4.31 -6.64
C VAL A 172 -0.51 -3.48 -5.80
N ARG A 173 -1.02 -2.69 -4.86
CA ARG A 173 -0.25 -1.70 -4.12
C ARG A 173 0.75 -2.33 -3.15
N GLU A 174 0.31 -3.27 -2.33
CA GLU A 174 1.15 -3.81 -1.27
C GLU A 174 2.35 -4.61 -1.79
N PRO A 175 2.21 -5.53 -2.78
CA PRO A 175 3.36 -6.23 -3.32
C PRO A 175 4.39 -5.29 -3.98
N LEU A 176 3.94 -4.25 -4.68
CA LEU A 176 4.84 -3.26 -5.28
C LEU A 176 5.61 -2.50 -4.20
N THR A 177 4.92 -2.05 -3.15
CA THR A 177 5.55 -1.34 -2.03
C THR A 177 6.58 -2.23 -1.32
N ILE A 178 6.24 -3.49 -1.05
CA ILE A 178 7.14 -4.47 -0.45
C ILE A 178 8.36 -4.69 -1.35
N LEU A 179 8.16 -4.90 -2.64
CA LEU A 179 9.23 -5.13 -3.60
C LEU A 179 10.25 -3.98 -3.60
N PHE A 180 9.77 -2.74 -3.79
CA PHE A 180 10.66 -1.57 -3.80
C PHE A 180 11.34 -1.33 -2.45
N THR A 181 10.63 -1.55 -1.34
CA THR A 181 11.22 -1.43 0.00
C THR A 181 12.34 -2.45 0.20
N ILE A 182 12.13 -3.71 -0.18
CA ILE A 182 13.13 -4.76 -0.10
C ILE A 182 14.36 -4.42 -0.96
N ILE A 183 14.16 -3.93 -2.19
CA ILE A 183 15.26 -3.50 -3.05
C ILE A 183 16.09 -2.42 -2.36
N VAL A 184 15.45 -1.39 -1.81
CA VAL A 184 16.15 -0.31 -1.10
C VAL A 184 16.85 -0.83 0.15
N MET A 185 16.22 -1.73 0.92
CA MET A 185 16.87 -2.36 2.09
C MET A 185 18.14 -3.12 1.71
N PHE A 186 18.12 -3.88 0.61
CA PHE A 186 19.32 -4.58 0.12
C PHE A 186 20.41 -3.60 -0.34
N ILE A 187 20.04 -2.48 -0.96
CA ILE A 187 20.99 -1.44 -1.36
C ILE A 187 21.65 -0.81 -0.12
N ILE A 188 20.86 -0.53 0.92
CA ILE A 188 21.36 0.10 2.15
C ILE A 188 22.28 -0.85 2.94
N SER A 189 21.80 -2.07 3.23
CA SER A 189 22.60 -3.04 4.00
C SER A 189 22.05 -4.45 3.85
N VAL A 190 22.78 -5.31 3.12
CA VAL A 190 22.47 -6.74 2.97
C VAL A 190 22.42 -7.44 4.33
N LYS A 191 23.36 -7.14 5.23
CA LYS A 191 23.44 -7.75 6.56
C LYS A 191 22.21 -7.47 7.43
N LEU A 192 21.77 -6.20 7.46
CA LEU A 192 20.56 -5.80 8.20
C LEU A 192 19.28 -6.38 7.56
N THR A 193 19.23 -6.44 6.24
CA THR A 193 18.08 -7.00 5.53
C THR A 193 17.90 -8.48 5.86
N ILE A 194 18.97 -9.27 5.81
CA ILE A 194 18.93 -10.69 6.20
C ILE A 194 18.52 -10.85 7.66
N PHE A 195 19.05 -10.02 8.56
CA PHE A 195 18.65 -10.04 9.96
C PHE A 195 17.14 -9.81 10.12
N VAL A 196 16.59 -8.81 9.43
CA VAL A 196 15.15 -8.50 9.46
C VAL A 196 14.32 -9.67 8.93
N PHE A 197 14.73 -10.30 7.83
CA PHE A 197 14.05 -11.48 7.26
C PHE A 197 14.02 -12.69 8.21
N ILE A 198 15.05 -12.88 9.02
CA ILE A 198 15.08 -13.92 10.06
C ILE A 198 14.23 -13.50 11.27
N PHE A 199 14.32 -12.24 11.67
CA PHE A 199 13.65 -11.74 12.88
C PHE A 199 12.12 -11.65 12.74
N ILE A 200 11.61 -11.23 11.57
CA ILE A 200 10.16 -11.09 11.33
C ILE A 200 9.39 -12.40 11.56
N PRO A 201 9.78 -13.56 11.00
CA PRO A 201 9.09 -14.82 11.27
C PRO A 201 9.12 -15.21 12.76
N ILE A 202 10.24 -15.00 13.42
CA ILE A 202 10.40 -15.30 14.85
C ILE A 202 9.45 -14.43 15.69
N ALA A 203 9.44 -13.12 15.44
CA ALA A 203 8.54 -12.18 16.10
C ALA A 203 7.07 -12.55 15.82
N GLY A 204 6.73 -12.90 14.58
CA GLY A 204 5.40 -13.35 14.17
C GLY A 204 4.95 -14.62 14.91
N MET A 205 5.83 -15.58 15.12
CA MET A 205 5.54 -16.78 15.91
C MET A 205 5.25 -16.45 17.39
N ILE A 206 6.04 -15.56 17.97
CA ILE A 206 5.86 -15.11 19.37
C ILE A 206 4.50 -14.39 19.51
N ILE A 207 4.21 -13.42 18.63
CA ILE A 207 2.95 -12.66 18.63
C ILE A 207 1.76 -13.60 18.42
N SER A 208 1.86 -14.57 17.50
CA SER A 208 0.80 -15.55 17.27
C SER A 208 0.50 -16.40 18.50
N ARG A 209 1.53 -16.82 19.24
CA ARG A 209 1.35 -17.57 20.50
C ARG A 209 0.66 -16.73 21.57
N ILE A 210 1.08 -15.48 21.74
CA ILE A 210 0.46 -14.52 22.66
C ILE A 210 -1.02 -14.30 22.28
N GLY A 211 -1.30 -14.06 21.00
CA GLY A 211 -2.66 -13.84 20.47
C GLY A 211 -3.58 -15.04 20.72
N LYS A 212 -3.09 -16.27 20.50
CA LYS A 212 -3.86 -17.50 20.80
C LYS A 212 -4.15 -17.64 22.30
N SER A 213 -3.19 -17.32 23.16
CA SER A 213 -3.38 -17.34 24.62
C SER A 213 -4.41 -16.31 25.08
N LEU A 214 -4.33 -15.09 24.55
CA LEU A 214 -5.29 -14.01 24.84
C LEU A 214 -6.70 -14.37 24.37
N LYS A 215 -6.84 -14.90 23.14
CA LYS A 215 -8.13 -15.35 22.62
C LYS A 215 -8.77 -16.41 23.53
N LYS A 216 -8.00 -17.43 23.95
CA LYS A 216 -8.50 -18.47 24.86
C LYS A 216 -8.97 -17.91 26.21
N LYS A 217 -8.26 -16.90 26.75
CA LYS A 217 -8.67 -16.20 27.98
C LYS A 217 -9.93 -15.37 27.76
N SER A 218 -10.01 -14.62 26.63
CA SER A 218 -11.20 -13.83 26.29
C SER A 218 -12.44 -14.69 26.10
N ASP A 219 -12.34 -15.82 25.39
CA ASP A 219 -13.44 -16.77 25.19
C ASP A 219 -13.92 -17.35 26.54
N ARG A 220 -13.00 -17.57 27.50
CA ARG A 220 -13.33 -18.03 28.84
C ARG A 220 -14.09 -16.97 29.63
N VAL A 221 -13.62 -15.74 29.63
CA VAL A 221 -14.29 -14.60 30.29
C VAL A 221 -15.70 -14.39 29.71
N GLN A 222 -15.88 -14.48 28.40
CA GLN A 222 -17.20 -14.35 27.78
C GLN A 222 -18.15 -15.47 28.19
N LYS A 223 -17.65 -16.72 28.32
CA LYS A 223 -18.47 -17.83 28.80
C LYS A 223 -18.88 -17.63 30.26
N GLU A 224 -17.93 -17.26 31.12
CA GLU A 224 -18.21 -17.01 32.56
C GLU A 224 -19.19 -15.82 32.74
N GLN A 225 -19.07 -14.74 31.93
CA GLN A 225 -20.07 -13.66 31.91
C GLN A 225 -21.44 -14.13 31.43
N GLY A 226 -21.51 -15.01 30.43
CA GLY A 226 -22.77 -15.55 29.93
C GLY A 226 -23.47 -16.47 30.97
N GLU A 227 -22.71 -17.19 31.81
CA GLU A 227 -23.26 -17.99 32.93
C GLU A 227 -23.71 -17.11 34.10
N PHE A 228 -23.03 -15.98 34.34
CA PHE A 228 -23.40 -15.05 35.40
C PHE A 228 -24.69 -14.24 35.10
N LEU A 229 -25.04 -14.08 33.83
CA LEU A 229 -26.24 -13.36 33.37
C LEU A 229 -27.45 -14.29 33.16
N ARG A 230 -27.33 -15.58 33.45
CA ARG A 230 -28.39 -16.59 33.44
C ARG A 230 -28.94 -16.81 34.84
#